data_3be099c0ff1309058ff9318be2a0b94e
#
_entry.id   3be099c0ff1309058ff9318be2a0b94e
#
_cell.length_a   1.000
_cell.length_b   1.000
_cell.length_c   1.000
_cell.angle_alpha   90.00
_cell.angle_beta   90.00
_cell.angle_gamma   90.00
#
_symmetry.space_group_name_H-M   'P 1'
#
loop_
_entity.id
_entity.type
_entity.pdbx_description
1 polymer ?
#
loop_
_entity_poly.entity_id
_entity_poly.type
_entity_poly.pdbx_seq_one_letter_code
_entity_poly.pdbx_strand_id
1 'polypeptide(L)'
;AQTELRIRDVTSVHPPLVGLPGRIGAYLQGSHPGPLSFWGLAPFYRLFGATAWAMEAAAAVSNVAALGCAIWIAKRRGGIALVLGVGAVLALLSRFYGPSLLTQAWNPYLPMLWFPVFLLAVWSVLCEDWVMLPVAVFAGSFCVQTHISYAALVSVLVLLAIVAAARACLRDRADP
;
A
#
# COMPACT_ATOMS: atom_id res chain seq x y z
N ALA A 1 -19.32 -3.80 -6.26
CA ALA A 1 -19.72 -3.61 -7.67
C ALA A 1 -18.75 -2.74 -8.47
N GLN A 2 -18.48 -1.47 -8.11
CA GLN A 2 -17.61 -0.58 -8.93
C GLN A 2 -16.16 -1.06 -9.01
N THR A 3 -15.57 -1.49 -7.91
CA THR A 3 -14.20 -2.05 -7.89
C THR A 3 -14.09 -3.25 -8.81
N GLU A 4 -15.07 -4.15 -8.77
CA GLU A 4 -15.10 -5.35 -9.59
C GLU A 4 -15.15 -5.04 -11.09
N LEU A 5 -15.99 -4.07 -11.50
CA LEU A 5 -16.03 -3.63 -12.89
C LEU A 5 -14.67 -3.12 -13.36
N ARG A 6 -14.00 -2.28 -12.55
CA ARG A 6 -12.66 -1.78 -12.88
C ARG A 6 -11.61 -2.89 -12.96
N ILE A 7 -11.70 -3.92 -12.10
CA ILE A 7 -10.80 -5.08 -12.14
C ILE A 7 -11.02 -5.90 -13.43
N ARG A 8 -12.26 -6.09 -13.85
CA ARG A 8 -12.59 -6.75 -15.11
C ARG A 8 -12.02 -6.01 -16.32
N ASP A 9 -12.06 -4.68 -16.29
CA ASP A 9 -11.60 -3.82 -17.38
C ASP A 9 -10.07 -3.77 -17.54
N VAL A 10 -9.28 -4.30 -16.57
CA VAL A 10 -7.80 -4.24 -16.62
C VAL A 10 -7.21 -4.82 -17.91
N THR A 11 -7.84 -5.83 -18.51
CA THR A 11 -7.39 -6.41 -19.80
C THR A 11 -8.35 -6.11 -20.97
N SER A 12 -9.26 -5.17 -20.80
CA SER A 12 -10.13 -4.71 -21.88
C SER A 12 -9.40 -3.75 -22.82
N VAL A 13 -10.05 -3.37 -23.91
CA VAL A 13 -9.56 -2.31 -24.82
C VAL A 13 -9.50 -0.92 -24.16
N HIS A 14 -10.17 -0.74 -23.02
CA HIS A 14 -10.19 0.50 -22.23
C HIS A 14 -9.80 0.22 -20.78
N PRO A 15 -8.52 -0.08 -20.49
CA PRO A 15 -8.08 -0.39 -19.14
C PRO A 15 -8.24 0.83 -18.22
N PRO A 16 -8.50 0.63 -16.93
CA PRO A 16 -8.62 1.73 -15.99
C PRO A 16 -7.27 2.46 -15.83
N LEU A 17 -7.29 3.77 -16.01
CA LEU A 17 -6.11 4.65 -15.86
C LEU A 17 -6.17 5.47 -14.56
N VAL A 18 -7.34 5.52 -13.91
CA VAL A 18 -7.59 6.22 -12.64
C VAL A 18 -8.32 5.31 -11.67
N GLY A 19 -8.28 5.67 -10.39
CA GLY A 19 -8.96 4.95 -9.33
C GLY A 19 -10.49 5.12 -9.36
N LEU A 20 -11.15 4.69 -8.29
CA LEU A 20 -12.60 4.83 -8.15
C LEU A 20 -13.01 6.30 -8.11
N PRO A 21 -14.23 6.63 -8.56
CA PRO A 21 -14.81 7.95 -8.36
C PRO A 21 -14.87 8.30 -6.86
N GLY A 22 -14.56 9.53 -6.54
CA GLY A 22 -14.60 10.08 -5.21
C GLY A 22 -15.11 11.51 -5.22
N ARG A 23 -15.53 12.01 -4.05
CA ARG A 23 -15.89 13.42 -3.86
C ARG A 23 -14.69 14.15 -3.28
N ILE A 24 -14.26 15.23 -3.93
CA ILE A 24 -13.26 16.15 -3.42
C ILE A 24 -13.99 17.41 -2.98
N GLY A 25 -14.32 17.49 -1.67
CA GLY A 25 -15.16 18.56 -1.15
C GLY A 25 -16.65 18.40 -1.47
N ALA A 26 -17.44 19.44 -1.23
CA ALA A 26 -18.90 19.37 -1.35
C ALA A 26 -19.39 19.33 -2.81
N TYR A 27 -18.64 19.89 -3.75
CA TYR A 27 -19.10 20.13 -5.11
C TYR A 27 -18.23 19.55 -6.22
N LEU A 28 -17.02 19.09 -5.90
CA LEU A 28 -16.11 18.56 -6.91
C LEU A 28 -16.19 17.04 -6.96
N GLN A 29 -16.55 16.50 -8.12
CA GLN A 29 -16.41 15.08 -8.43
C GLN A 29 -15.03 14.86 -9.02
N GLY A 30 -14.35 13.80 -8.56
CA GLY A 30 -13.05 13.41 -9.05
C GLY A 30 -12.86 11.90 -8.97
N SER A 31 -11.67 11.44 -9.30
CA SER A 31 -11.27 10.04 -9.12
C SER A 31 -10.03 9.97 -8.25
N HIS A 32 -9.85 8.86 -7.55
CA HIS A 32 -8.58 8.57 -6.89
C HIS A 32 -7.44 8.53 -7.92
N PRO A 33 -6.19 8.85 -7.54
CA PRO A 33 -5.13 9.17 -8.51
C PRO A 33 -4.74 8.07 -9.47
N GLY A 34 -4.91 6.81 -9.11
CA GLY A 34 -4.43 5.76 -10.01
C GLY A 34 -5.09 4.39 -9.83
N PRO A 35 -4.83 3.48 -10.77
CA PRO A 35 -5.48 2.19 -10.87
C PRO A 35 -4.70 1.04 -10.22
N LEU A 36 -3.61 1.29 -9.49
CA LEU A 36 -2.66 0.25 -9.04
C LEU A 36 -3.35 -0.88 -8.26
N SER A 37 -4.37 -0.56 -7.46
CA SER A 37 -5.15 -1.57 -6.74
C SER A 37 -5.90 -2.52 -7.68
N PHE A 38 -6.46 -2.03 -8.78
CA PHE A 38 -7.15 -2.88 -9.75
C PHE A 38 -6.18 -3.82 -10.46
N TRP A 39 -5.02 -3.29 -10.88
CA TRP A 39 -3.98 -4.08 -11.53
C TRP A 39 -3.40 -5.13 -10.59
N GLY A 40 -3.22 -4.80 -9.31
CA GLY A 40 -2.74 -5.74 -8.29
C GLY A 40 -3.73 -6.85 -7.95
N LEU A 41 -5.04 -6.55 -7.98
CA LEU A 41 -6.08 -7.54 -7.68
C LEU A 41 -6.48 -8.39 -8.89
N ALA A 42 -6.36 -7.87 -10.11
CA ALA A 42 -6.84 -8.53 -11.33
C ALA A 42 -6.27 -9.94 -11.56
N PRO A 43 -4.97 -10.24 -11.38
CA PRO A 43 -4.43 -11.57 -11.54
C PRO A 43 -5.11 -12.61 -10.63
N PHE A 44 -5.24 -12.27 -9.35
CA PHE A 44 -5.86 -13.17 -8.35
C PHE A 44 -7.36 -13.30 -8.56
N TYR A 45 -8.04 -12.19 -8.89
CA TYR A 45 -9.45 -12.20 -9.22
C TYR A 45 -9.76 -13.19 -10.35
N ARG A 46 -8.93 -13.21 -11.41
CA ARG A 46 -9.10 -14.15 -12.52
C ARG A 46 -8.72 -15.57 -12.17
N LEU A 47 -7.61 -15.73 -11.45
CA LEU A 47 -7.15 -17.05 -11.00
C LEU A 47 -8.23 -17.78 -10.17
N PHE A 48 -9.00 -17.02 -9.39
CA PHE A 48 -10.06 -17.57 -8.53
C PHE A 48 -11.45 -17.60 -9.20
N GLY A 49 -11.52 -17.44 -10.52
CA GLY A 49 -12.75 -17.66 -11.30
C GLY A 49 -13.62 -16.43 -11.52
N ALA A 50 -13.13 -15.21 -11.29
CA ALA A 50 -13.76 -13.93 -11.63
C ALA A 50 -15.19 -13.75 -11.06
N THR A 51 -15.41 -14.19 -9.83
CA THR A 51 -16.66 -14.06 -9.07
C THR A 51 -16.56 -13.01 -7.97
N ALA A 52 -17.66 -12.66 -7.32
CA ALA A 52 -17.64 -11.76 -6.16
C ALA A 52 -16.75 -12.31 -5.03
N TRP A 53 -16.80 -13.63 -4.79
CA TRP A 53 -15.89 -14.28 -3.83
C TRP A 53 -14.42 -14.17 -4.26
N ALA A 54 -14.12 -14.31 -5.55
CA ALA A 54 -12.77 -14.18 -6.07
C ALA A 54 -12.20 -12.76 -5.82
N MET A 55 -13.04 -11.73 -5.80
CA MET A 55 -12.62 -10.37 -5.48
C MET A 55 -12.24 -10.24 -3.99
N GLU A 56 -13.01 -10.84 -3.09
CA GLU A 56 -12.67 -10.87 -1.65
C GLU A 56 -11.40 -11.68 -1.40
N ALA A 57 -11.24 -12.81 -2.07
CA ALA A 57 -10.03 -13.62 -2.01
C ALA A 57 -8.80 -12.86 -2.55
N ALA A 58 -8.93 -12.12 -3.65
CA ALA A 58 -7.85 -11.28 -4.18
C ALA A 58 -7.45 -10.16 -3.20
N ALA A 59 -8.43 -9.51 -2.55
CA ALA A 59 -8.17 -8.55 -1.50
C ALA A 59 -7.45 -9.19 -0.31
N ALA A 60 -7.88 -10.38 0.12
CA ALA A 60 -7.23 -11.12 1.19
C ALA A 60 -5.77 -11.46 0.86
N VAL A 61 -5.48 -11.91 -0.37
CA VAL A 61 -4.09 -12.18 -0.82
C VAL A 61 -3.25 -10.91 -0.73
N SER A 62 -3.75 -9.77 -1.23
CA SER A 62 -3.05 -8.48 -1.14
C SER A 62 -2.76 -8.09 0.32
N ASN A 63 -3.74 -8.23 1.19
CA ASN A 63 -3.62 -7.86 2.60
C ASN A 63 -2.70 -8.82 3.38
N VAL A 64 -2.73 -10.12 3.10
CA VAL A 64 -1.79 -11.11 3.67
C VAL A 64 -0.36 -10.80 3.20
N ALA A 65 -0.17 -10.41 1.94
CA ALA A 65 1.13 -9.97 1.44
C ALA A 65 1.64 -8.73 2.20
N ALA A 66 0.77 -7.75 2.47
CA ALA A 66 1.11 -6.58 3.27
C ALA A 66 1.51 -6.96 4.71
N LEU A 67 0.74 -7.84 5.37
CA LEU A 67 1.07 -8.36 6.71
C LEU A 67 2.43 -9.07 6.71
N GLY A 68 2.65 -9.97 5.77
CA GLY A 68 3.92 -10.69 5.62
C GLY A 68 5.11 -9.75 5.39
N CYS A 69 4.92 -8.74 4.54
CA CYS A 69 5.93 -7.73 4.26
C CYS A 69 6.25 -6.88 5.50
N ALA A 70 5.24 -6.44 6.25
CA ALA A 70 5.45 -5.68 7.49
C ALA A 70 6.22 -6.50 8.53
N ILE A 71 5.87 -7.76 8.74
CA ILE A 71 6.56 -8.68 9.65
C ILE A 71 8.00 -8.96 9.18
N TRP A 72 8.21 -9.14 7.88
CA TRP A 72 9.54 -9.33 7.31
C TRP A 72 10.44 -8.11 7.55
N ILE A 73 9.94 -6.88 7.30
CA ILE A 73 10.70 -5.65 7.58
C ILE A 73 10.97 -5.53 9.08
N ALA A 74 9.97 -5.79 9.94
CA ALA A 74 10.14 -5.76 11.39
C ALA A 74 11.24 -6.73 11.86
N LYS A 75 11.22 -7.97 11.34
CA LYS A 75 12.25 -8.98 11.65
C LYS A 75 13.64 -8.50 11.22
N ARG A 76 13.75 -7.95 10.02
CA ARG A 76 15.01 -7.44 9.45
C ARG A 76 15.57 -6.28 10.27
N ARG A 77 14.72 -5.38 10.80
CA ARG A 77 15.14 -4.15 11.48
C ARG A 77 15.35 -4.29 12.98
N GLY A 78 14.56 -5.07 13.66
CA GLY A 78 14.59 -5.15 15.13
C GLY A 78 14.36 -6.54 15.71
N GLY A 79 14.52 -7.58 14.87
CA GLY A 79 14.39 -8.97 15.31
C GLY A 79 13.02 -9.28 15.92
N ILE A 80 13.00 -10.22 16.86
CA ILE A 80 11.75 -10.73 17.44
C ILE A 80 10.98 -9.66 18.25
N ALA A 81 11.67 -8.75 18.91
CA ALA A 81 11.02 -7.71 19.70
C ALA A 81 10.16 -6.79 18.82
N LEU A 82 10.70 -6.35 17.67
CA LEU A 82 9.94 -5.51 16.74
C LEU A 82 8.84 -6.31 16.03
N VAL A 83 9.06 -7.59 15.73
CA VAL A 83 8.01 -8.48 15.19
C VAL A 83 6.84 -8.57 16.15
N LEU A 84 7.07 -8.75 17.44
CA LEU A 84 6.01 -8.80 18.44
C LEU A 84 5.26 -7.47 18.55
N GLY A 85 5.98 -6.33 18.56
CA GLY A 85 5.36 -5.01 18.61
C GLY A 85 4.51 -4.70 17.35
N VAL A 86 5.08 -4.90 16.16
CA VAL A 86 4.35 -4.71 14.90
C VAL A 86 3.19 -5.70 14.78
N GLY A 87 3.40 -6.97 15.14
CA GLY A 87 2.36 -7.99 15.16
C GLY A 87 1.20 -7.63 16.09
N ALA A 88 1.47 -7.10 17.27
CA ALA A 88 0.44 -6.63 18.19
C ALA A 88 -0.38 -5.46 17.60
N VAL A 89 0.28 -4.48 16.97
CA VAL A 89 -0.41 -3.37 16.30
C VAL A 89 -1.30 -3.87 15.16
N LEU A 90 -0.78 -4.75 14.30
CA LEU A 90 -1.54 -5.32 13.19
C LEU A 90 -2.71 -6.18 13.66
N ALA A 91 -2.53 -6.94 14.76
CA ALA A 91 -3.60 -7.72 15.39
C ALA A 91 -4.70 -6.81 15.96
N LEU A 92 -4.32 -5.71 16.62
CA LEU A 92 -5.28 -4.71 17.11
C LEU A 92 -6.05 -4.06 15.97
N LEU A 93 -5.39 -3.64 14.90
CA LEU A 93 -6.06 -3.11 13.71
C LEU A 93 -7.07 -4.11 13.15
N SER A 94 -6.65 -5.38 12.98
CA SER A 94 -7.53 -6.43 12.48
C SER A 94 -8.71 -6.70 13.43
N ARG A 95 -8.49 -6.59 14.73
CA ARG A 95 -9.56 -6.78 15.74
C ARG A 95 -10.57 -5.63 15.71
N PHE A 96 -10.11 -4.38 15.57
CA PHE A 96 -11.00 -3.20 15.54
C PHE A 96 -11.82 -3.12 14.26
N TYR A 97 -11.23 -3.39 13.11
CA TYR A 97 -11.91 -3.30 11.80
C TYR A 97 -12.64 -4.58 11.41
N GLY A 98 -12.39 -5.69 12.11
CA GLY A 98 -13.00 -6.98 11.86
C GLY A 98 -12.55 -7.63 10.54
N PRO A 99 -13.25 -8.71 10.10
CA PRO A 99 -12.88 -9.47 8.90
C PRO A 99 -12.84 -8.63 7.62
N SER A 100 -13.63 -7.57 7.57
CA SER A 100 -13.72 -6.64 6.44
C SER A 100 -12.37 -6.00 6.09
N LEU A 101 -11.48 -5.81 7.06
CA LEU A 101 -10.15 -5.28 6.82
C LEU A 101 -9.36 -6.15 5.84
N LEU A 102 -9.51 -7.47 5.94
CA LEU A 102 -8.76 -8.42 5.12
C LEU A 102 -9.40 -8.69 3.77
N THR A 103 -10.74 -8.71 3.69
CA THR A 103 -11.47 -9.25 2.54
C THR A 103 -12.17 -8.20 1.69
N GLN A 104 -12.44 -7.00 2.23
CA GLN A 104 -13.12 -5.99 1.43
C GLN A 104 -12.19 -5.30 0.43
N ALA A 105 -12.49 -5.45 -0.86
CA ALA A 105 -11.83 -4.75 -1.95
C ALA A 105 -12.37 -3.30 -2.10
N TRP A 106 -12.53 -2.59 -0.98
CA TRP A 106 -12.98 -1.21 -0.95
C TRP A 106 -11.80 -0.27 -0.71
N ASN A 107 -11.76 0.82 -1.47
CA ASN A 107 -10.61 1.72 -1.48
C ASN A 107 -10.18 2.32 -0.12
N PRO A 108 -11.03 2.56 0.90
CA PRO A 108 -10.55 2.91 2.24
C PRO A 108 -9.85 1.76 2.98
N TYR A 109 -10.23 0.49 2.73
CA TYR A 109 -9.68 -0.67 3.44
C TYR A 109 -8.38 -1.20 2.81
N LEU A 110 -8.32 -1.26 1.48
CA LEU A 110 -7.17 -1.82 0.75
C LEU A 110 -5.81 -1.22 1.15
N PRO A 111 -5.66 0.12 1.34
CA PRO A 111 -4.36 0.70 1.69
C PRO A 111 -4.03 0.58 3.19
N MET A 112 -4.98 0.20 4.06
CA MET A 112 -4.78 0.26 5.51
C MET A 112 -3.64 -0.61 6.01
N LEU A 113 -3.43 -1.80 5.42
CA LEU A 113 -2.32 -2.69 5.79
C LEU A 113 -1.04 -2.40 4.98
N TRP A 114 -1.15 -1.81 3.79
CA TRP A 114 0.00 -1.35 3.02
C TRP A 114 0.64 -0.07 3.60
N PHE A 115 -0.14 0.73 4.32
CA PHE A 115 0.40 1.94 4.94
C PHE A 115 1.42 1.67 6.06
N PRO A 116 1.22 0.73 7.02
CA PRO A 116 2.27 0.26 7.92
C PRO A 116 3.53 -0.26 7.20
N VAL A 117 3.36 -0.98 6.08
CA VAL A 117 4.50 -1.41 5.25
C VAL A 117 5.28 -0.20 4.74
N PHE A 118 4.57 0.81 4.22
CA PHE A 118 5.17 2.06 3.77
C PHE A 118 5.96 2.76 4.88
N LEU A 119 5.37 2.89 6.08
CA LEU A 119 6.03 3.53 7.23
C LEU A 119 7.31 2.79 7.64
N LEU A 120 7.27 1.47 7.74
CA LEU A 120 8.42 0.63 8.08
C LEU A 120 9.50 0.70 7.00
N ALA A 121 9.12 0.72 5.74
CA ALA A 121 10.05 0.82 4.62
C ALA A 121 10.73 2.20 4.57
N VAL A 122 9.97 3.30 4.73
CA VAL A 122 10.53 4.66 4.83
C VAL A 122 11.48 4.78 6.02
N TRP A 123 11.08 4.29 7.19
CA TRP A 123 11.96 4.27 8.36
C TRP A 123 13.27 3.51 8.06
N SER A 124 13.18 2.38 7.36
CA SER A 124 14.36 1.62 6.96
C SER A 124 15.27 2.42 6.01
N VAL A 125 14.69 3.11 5.03
CA VAL A 125 15.43 4.01 4.12
C VAL A 125 16.10 5.16 4.88
N LEU A 126 15.41 5.75 5.86
CA LEU A 126 15.98 6.79 6.74
C LEU A 126 17.16 6.27 7.58
N CYS A 127 17.22 4.97 7.82
CA CYS A 127 18.37 4.28 8.44
C CYS A 127 19.35 3.70 7.41
N GLU A 128 19.38 4.24 6.20
CA GLU A 128 20.30 3.89 5.11
C GLU A 128 20.16 2.45 4.57
N ASP A 129 19.03 1.77 4.85
CA ASP A 129 18.71 0.47 4.25
C ASP A 129 18.02 0.67 2.87
N TRP A 130 18.82 0.93 1.86
CA TRP A 130 18.37 1.26 0.50
C TRP A 130 17.60 0.13 -0.19
N VAL A 131 17.76 -1.11 0.28
CA VAL A 131 16.99 -2.27 -0.22
C VAL A 131 15.50 -2.08 -0.01
N MET A 132 15.10 -1.26 0.96
CA MET A 132 13.68 -0.95 1.25
C MET A 132 13.09 0.14 0.36
N LEU A 133 13.88 0.83 -0.46
CA LEU A 133 13.39 1.90 -1.32
C LEU A 133 12.31 1.43 -2.32
N PRO A 134 12.47 0.33 -3.06
CA PRO A 134 11.40 -0.18 -3.93
C PRO A 134 10.11 -0.52 -3.18
N VAL A 135 10.23 -1.05 -1.95
CA VAL A 135 9.09 -1.38 -1.11
C VAL A 135 8.36 -0.10 -0.67
N ALA A 136 9.11 0.93 -0.26
CA ALA A 136 8.55 2.23 0.11
C ALA A 136 7.82 2.88 -1.08
N VAL A 137 8.44 2.87 -2.26
CA VAL A 137 7.83 3.41 -3.50
C VAL A 137 6.56 2.67 -3.86
N PHE A 138 6.59 1.34 -3.85
CA PHE A 138 5.40 0.53 -4.18
C PHE A 138 4.27 0.77 -3.18
N ALA A 139 4.55 0.62 -1.87
CA ALA A 139 3.53 0.74 -0.83
C ALA A 139 2.96 2.16 -0.75
N GLY A 140 3.80 3.19 -0.85
CA GLY A 140 3.35 4.58 -0.90
C GLY A 140 2.49 4.88 -2.13
N SER A 141 2.93 4.44 -3.32
CA SER A 141 2.15 4.57 -4.57
C SER A 141 0.82 3.84 -4.47
N PHE A 142 0.80 2.63 -3.92
CA PHE A 142 -0.42 1.85 -3.72
C PHE A 142 -1.41 2.60 -2.81
N CYS A 143 -0.94 3.15 -1.69
CA CYS A 143 -1.77 3.91 -0.76
C CYS A 143 -2.38 5.15 -1.43
N VAL A 144 -1.55 5.98 -2.07
CA VAL A 144 -2.00 7.25 -2.70
C VAL A 144 -2.93 6.97 -3.88
N GLN A 145 -2.59 6.02 -4.74
CA GLN A 145 -3.41 5.70 -5.91
C GLN A 145 -4.76 5.10 -5.53
N THR A 146 -4.79 4.32 -4.45
CA THR A 146 -6.03 3.70 -3.97
C THR A 146 -6.91 4.70 -3.22
N HIS A 147 -6.33 5.58 -2.42
CA HIS A 147 -7.09 6.57 -1.64
C HIS A 147 -6.32 7.87 -1.43
N ILE A 148 -6.87 8.97 -1.97
CA ILE A 148 -6.22 10.28 -2.01
C ILE A 148 -5.84 10.85 -0.62
N SER A 149 -6.54 10.45 0.45
CA SER A 149 -6.24 10.92 1.81
C SER A 149 -4.82 10.61 2.27
N TYR A 150 -4.17 9.60 1.68
CA TYR A 150 -2.78 9.28 1.98
C TYR A 150 -1.77 10.22 1.30
N ALA A 151 -2.20 11.01 0.30
CA ALA A 151 -1.28 11.78 -0.53
C ALA A 151 -0.41 12.75 0.28
N ALA A 152 -1.01 13.53 1.18
CA ALA A 152 -0.26 14.51 1.97
C ALA A 152 0.83 13.84 2.83
N LEU A 153 0.45 12.80 3.60
CA LEU A 153 1.38 12.14 4.51
C LEU A 153 2.47 11.35 3.76
N VAL A 154 2.09 10.64 2.69
CA VAL A 154 3.06 9.92 1.86
C VAL A 154 4.05 10.89 1.21
N SER A 155 3.57 12.03 0.66
CA SER A 155 4.45 13.03 0.03
C SER A 155 5.45 13.63 1.01
N VAL A 156 5.02 13.97 2.24
CA VAL A 156 5.92 14.49 3.28
C VAL A 156 6.98 13.45 3.64
N LEU A 157 6.61 12.20 3.88
CA LEU A 157 7.54 11.15 4.26
C LEU A 157 8.51 10.79 3.12
N VAL A 158 8.04 10.79 1.87
CA VAL A 158 8.91 10.59 0.69
C VAL A 158 9.91 11.74 0.58
N LEU A 159 9.48 12.99 0.76
CA LEU A 159 10.39 14.15 0.75
C LEU A 159 11.47 14.03 1.82
N LEU A 160 11.10 13.63 3.04
CA LEU A 160 12.06 13.38 4.12
C LEU A 160 13.06 12.28 3.74
N ALA A 161 12.60 11.19 3.14
CA ALA A 161 13.47 10.11 2.68
C ALA A 161 14.44 10.58 1.57
N ILE A 162 13.97 11.39 0.62
CA ILE A 162 14.81 11.99 -0.44
C ILE A 162 15.86 12.89 0.17
N VAL A 163 15.50 13.77 1.11
CA VAL A 163 16.46 14.68 1.78
C VAL A 163 17.51 13.89 2.57
N ALA A 164 17.10 12.82 3.27
CA ALA A 164 18.03 11.95 3.99
C ALA A 164 19.00 11.24 3.03
N ALA A 165 18.49 10.72 1.92
CA ALA A 165 19.29 10.06 0.89
C ALA A 165 20.32 11.03 0.26
N ALA A 166 19.88 12.25 -0.08
CA ALA A 166 20.78 13.27 -0.62
C ALA A 166 21.90 13.63 0.37
N ARG A 167 21.57 13.78 1.66
CA ARG A 167 22.57 14.06 2.71
C ARG A 167 23.56 12.90 2.87
N ALA A 168 23.10 11.65 2.87
CA ALA A 168 23.98 10.48 2.93
C ALA A 168 24.95 10.45 1.74
N CYS A 169 24.45 10.66 0.53
CA CYS A 169 25.26 10.70 -0.68
C CYS A 169 26.31 11.84 -0.68
N LEU A 170 25.97 13.00 -0.12
CA LEU A 170 26.91 14.12 0.00
C LEU A 170 27.99 13.85 1.06
N ARG A 171 27.62 13.21 2.17
CA ARG A 171 28.56 12.79 3.22
C ARG A 171 29.60 11.80 2.68
N ASP A 172 29.14 10.77 1.96
CA ASP A 172 30.02 9.73 1.40
C ASP A 172 30.99 10.27 0.33
N ARG A 173 30.66 11.42 -0.28
CA ARG A 173 31.56 12.12 -1.23
C ARG A 173 32.57 13.02 -0.54
N ALA A 174 32.30 13.45 0.69
CA ALA A 174 33.16 14.34 1.45
C ALA A 174 34.24 13.58 2.24
N ASP A 175 34.01 12.31 2.55
CA ASP A 175 34.93 11.41 3.23
C ASP A 175 35.29 10.24 2.29
N PRO A 176 36.22 10.46 1.31
CA PRO A 176 36.63 9.42 0.36
C PRO A 176 37.55 8.35 0.99
#